data_d1c853c7d23861a10e6e1aec089de054
#
_entry.id   d1c853c7d23861a10e6e1aec089de054
#
_cell.length_a   1.000
_cell.length_b   1.000
_cell.length_c   1.000
_cell.angle_alpha   90.00
_cell.angle_beta   90.00
_cell.angle_gamma   90.00
#
_symmetry.space_group_name_H-M   'P 1'
#
loop_
_entity.id
_entity.type
_entity.pdbx_description
1 polymer ?
#
loop_
_entity_poly.entity_id
_entity_poly.type
_entity_poly.pdbx_seq_one_letter_code
_entity_poly.pdbx_strand_id
1 'polypeptide(L)'
;MKTIVLIVIGLLVITLLILAFCKKKTKTDTELHPVTAYNPTSREYDYRQQENLVEQSDTKYTVPTQEVQQIELTRSAVEHASSRAKAVIRINPAFFNKLKNTYAQAYILYMNGNAANAKSRNYRYLKSLYYRSVEAGARLHAAEKECQQAVAALQRSSSGESALIKSVGQCQSMIAKLRISVWNNTHTLKLYIRDSGAEGRAWYNALEQKHKEKYGK
;
A
#
# COMPACT_ATOMS: atom_id res chain seq x y z
N MET A 1 -50.07 -27.62 3.99
CA MET A 1 -49.80 -26.24 4.40
C MET A 1 -48.71 -26.11 5.47
N LYS A 2 -48.68 -26.90 6.55
CA LYS A 2 -47.66 -26.78 7.62
C LYS A 2 -46.21 -26.94 7.15
N THR A 3 -45.93 -27.82 6.18
CA THR A 3 -44.59 -28.05 5.64
C THR A 3 -44.04 -26.90 4.82
N ILE A 4 -44.87 -26.20 4.06
CA ILE A 4 -44.47 -25.04 3.24
C ILE A 4 -44.12 -23.85 4.17
N VAL A 5 -44.84 -23.66 5.26
CA VAL A 5 -44.58 -22.60 6.27
C VAL A 5 -43.21 -22.81 6.94
N LEU A 6 -42.87 -24.08 7.30
CA LEU A 6 -41.57 -24.41 7.87
C LEU A 6 -40.40 -24.15 6.94
N ILE A 7 -40.54 -24.42 5.61
CA ILE A 7 -39.51 -24.16 4.60
C ILE A 7 -39.27 -22.66 4.45
N VAL A 8 -40.36 -21.85 4.42
CA VAL A 8 -40.25 -20.39 4.30
C VAL A 8 -39.57 -19.78 5.52
N ILE A 9 -39.91 -20.26 6.74
CA ILE A 9 -39.25 -19.79 7.94
C ILE A 9 -37.76 -20.17 7.96
N GLY A 10 -37.41 -21.38 7.54
CA GLY A 10 -36.03 -21.83 7.43
C GLY A 10 -35.18 -20.96 6.47
N LEU A 11 -35.74 -20.62 5.29
CA LEU A 11 -35.08 -19.74 4.33
C LEU A 11 -34.91 -18.30 4.87
N LEU A 12 -35.87 -17.81 5.62
CA LEU A 12 -35.83 -16.47 6.21
C LEU A 12 -34.75 -16.38 7.31
N VAL A 13 -34.59 -17.42 8.11
CA VAL A 13 -33.52 -17.50 9.12
C VAL A 13 -32.15 -17.59 8.47
N ILE A 14 -31.99 -18.37 7.40
CA ILE A 14 -30.72 -18.47 6.67
C ILE A 14 -30.34 -17.13 6.04
N THR A 15 -31.28 -16.40 5.43
CA THR A 15 -31.01 -15.07 4.86
C THR A 15 -30.64 -14.06 5.93
N LEU A 16 -31.28 -14.08 7.09
CA LEU A 16 -30.92 -13.21 8.22
C LEU A 16 -29.52 -13.53 8.78
N LEU A 17 -29.14 -14.81 8.84
CA LEU A 17 -27.80 -15.21 9.26
C LEU A 17 -26.73 -14.74 8.25
N ILE A 18 -26.99 -14.88 6.95
CA ILE A 18 -26.08 -14.39 5.89
C ILE A 18 -25.91 -12.86 6.00
N LEU A 19 -26.99 -12.12 6.19
CA LEU A 19 -26.95 -10.66 6.35
C LEU A 19 -26.23 -10.24 7.64
N ALA A 20 -26.39 -10.99 8.74
CA ALA A 20 -25.65 -10.74 9.98
C ALA A 20 -24.15 -11.03 9.84
N PHE A 21 -23.77 -12.09 9.09
CA PHE A 21 -22.38 -12.40 8.78
C PHE A 21 -21.76 -11.37 7.83
N CYS A 22 -22.49 -10.90 6.82
CA CYS A 22 -22.03 -9.82 5.95
C CYS A 22 -21.85 -8.51 6.73
N LYS A 23 -22.77 -8.15 7.62
CA LYS A 23 -22.59 -6.95 8.49
C LYS A 23 -21.42 -7.07 9.47
N LYS A 24 -21.07 -8.27 9.93
CA LYS A 24 -19.90 -8.47 10.79
C LYS A 24 -18.58 -8.38 10.03
N LYS A 25 -18.56 -8.69 8.73
CA LYS A 25 -17.37 -8.55 7.86
C LYS A 25 -17.09 -7.12 7.41
N THR A 26 -18.10 -6.23 7.43
CA THR A 26 -17.94 -4.81 7.05
C THR A 26 -17.52 -3.91 8.23
N LYS A 27 -17.39 -4.43 9.46
CA LYS A 27 -16.85 -3.68 10.60
C LYS A 27 -15.36 -3.86 10.86
N THR A 28 -14.65 -4.59 10.01
CA THR A 28 -13.20 -4.54 9.87
C THR A 28 -12.80 -3.66 8.68
N ASP A 29 -13.58 -2.63 8.41
CA ASP A 29 -13.09 -1.49 7.66
C ASP A 29 -11.99 -0.87 8.52
N THR A 30 -10.79 -1.28 8.21
CA THR A 30 -9.59 -0.51 8.41
C THR A 30 -9.97 0.92 8.07
N GLU A 31 -10.14 1.78 9.07
CA GLU A 31 -10.12 3.21 8.83
C GLU A 31 -8.81 3.48 8.10
N LEU A 32 -8.91 3.57 6.79
CA LEU A 32 -7.88 4.14 5.94
C LEU A 32 -7.77 5.59 6.39
N HIS A 33 -6.92 5.82 7.39
CA HIS A 33 -6.51 7.17 7.70
C HIS A 33 -6.02 7.77 6.39
N PRO A 34 -6.61 8.87 5.92
CA PRO A 34 -6.12 9.54 4.73
C PRO A 34 -4.63 9.78 4.97
N VAL A 35 -3.80 9.25 4.09
CA VAL A 35 -2.39 9.60 4.03
C VAL A 35 -2.38 11.06 3.61
N THR A 36 -2.57 11.95 4.62
CA THR A 36 -2.36 13.38 4.42
C THR A 36 -0.92 13.51 3.97
N ALA A 37 -0.74 14.20 2.87
CA ALA A 37 0.51 14.44 2.19
C ALA A 37 1.64 14.66 3.23
N TYR A 38 2.46 13.64 3.41
CA TYR A 38 3.67 13.71 4.18
C TYR A 38 4.58 14.71 3.44
N ASN A 39 4.83 15.85 4.07
CA ASN A 39 5.74 16.84 3.52
C ASN A 39 7.17 16.46 3.94
N PRO A 40 8.01 15.95 3.00
CA PRO A 40 9.35 15.47 3.32
C PRO A 40 10.35 16.60 3.61
N THR A 41 9.92 17.88 3.61
CA THR A 41 10.81 19.04 3.76
C THR A 41 11.12 19.43 5.21
N SER A 42 10.66 18.69 6.22
CA SER A 42 11.13 18.93 7.58
C SER A 42 12.56 18.45 7.72
N ARG A 43 13.49 19.39 7.87
CA ARG A 43 14.94 19.24 8.07
C ARG A 43 15.38 18.34 9.25
N GLU A 44 14.52 17.51 9.78
CA GLU A 44 14.73 16.75 11.01
C GLU A 44 15.34 15.37 10.79
N TYR A 45 15.61 14.99 9.52
CA TYR A 45 16.07 13.64 9.22
C TYR A 45 17.33 13.67 8.36
N ASP A 46 18.47 13.57 9.02
CA ASP A 46 19.74 13.33 8.35
C ASP A 46 19.80 11.86 7.88
N TYR A 47 19.18 11.61 6.71
CA TYR A 47 19.09 10.28 6.11
C TYR A 47 20.45 9.74 5.69
N ARG A 48 21.45 10.60 5.42
CA ARG A 48 22.71 10.20 4.77
C ARG A 48 23.59 9.32 5.66
N GLN A 49 23.57 9.50 6.97
CA GLN A 49 24.34 8.64 7.88
C GLN A 49 23.65 7.29 8.15
N GLN A 50 22.36 7.14 7.81
CA GLN A 50 21.57 5.94 8.05
C GLN A 50 21.46 5.03 6.81
N GLU A 51 21.78 5.54 5.62
CA GLU A 51 21.72 4.79 4.36
C GLU A 51 22.60 3.53 4.39
N ASN A 52 23.81 3.63 4.91
CA ASN A 52 24.77 2.51 4.95
C ASN A 52 24.29 1.29 5.75
N LEU A 53 23.45 1.47 6.77
CA LEU A 53 22.94 0.35 7.57
C LEU A 53 21.79 -0.40 6.88
N VAL A 54 21.05 0.28 6.01
CA VAL A 54 19.92 -0.31 5.29
C VAL A 54 20.38 -0.88 3.95
N GLU A 55 21.37 -0.29 3.28
CA GLU A 55 21.96 -0.81 2.04
C GLU A 55 22.51 -2.23 2.18
N GLN A 56 23.13 -2.56 3.31
CA GLN A 56 23.60 -3.92 3.57
C GLN A 56 22.49 -4.95 3.70
N SER A 57 21.27 -4.53 4.05
CA SER A 57 20.10 -5.42 4.15
C SER A 57 19.30 -5.51 2.84
N ASP A 58 19.44 -4.52 1.96
CA ASP A 58 18.66 -4.44 0.72
C ASP A 58 19.04 -5.50 -0.33
N THR A 59 20.23 -6.10 -0.21
CA THR A 59 20.71 -7.15 -1.13
C THR A 59 20.12 -8.53 -0.87
N LYS A 60 19.44 -8.74 0.25
CA LYS A 60 18.95 -10.06 0.68
C LYS A 60 17.67 -10.52 -0.06
N TYR A 61 16.87 -9.60 -0.52
CA TYR A 61 15.56 -9.91 -1.09
C TYR A 61 15.46 -9.48 -2.55
N THR A 62 14.97 -10.38 -3.40
CA THR A 62 14.66 -10.09 -4.81
C THR A 62 13.17 -9.87 -5.01
N VAL A 63 12.83 -8.95 -5.88
CA VAL A 63 11.43 -8.69 -6.24
C VAL A 63 10.91 -9.87 -7.06
N PRO A 64 9.69 -10.38 -6.78
CA PRO A 64 9.12 -11.45 -7.57
C PRO A 64 9.00 -11.06 -9.05
N THR A 65 9.42 -11.97 -9.91
CA THR A 65 9.46 -11.76 -11.37
C THR A 65 8.08 -11.43 -11.94
N GLN A 66 7.02 -12.03 -11.38
CA GLN A 66 5.64 -11.84 -11.85
C GLN A 66 5.17 -10.39 -11.69
N GLU A 67 5.50 -9.73 -10.61
CA GLU A 67 5.13 -8.33 -10.37
C GLU A 67 5.88 -7.39 -11.31
N VAL A 68 7.15 -7.64 -11.54
CA VAL A 68 7.93 -6.88 -12.53
C VAL A 68 7.37 -7.07 -13.94
N GLN A 69 7.06 -8.32 -14.31
CA GLN A 69 6.42 -8.64 -15.59
C GLN A 69 5.07 -7.94 -15.76
N GLN A 70 4.23 -7.88 -14.71
CA GLN A 70 2.95 -7.19 -14.77
C GLN A 70 3.11 -5.69 -15.04
N ILE A 71 4.11 -5.04 -14.46
CA ILE A 71 4.42 -3.62 -14.74
C ILE A 71 4.83 -3.45 -16.21
N GLU A 72 5.69 -4.31 -16.72
CA GLU A 72 6.16 -4.24 -18.12
C GLU A 72 5.04 -4.55 -19.13
N LEU A 73 4.18 -5.54 -18.84
CA LEU A 73 2.99 -5.83 -19.66
C LEU A 73 2.04 -4.64 -19.70
N THR A 74 1.85 -3.97 -18.56
CA THR A 74 0.99 -2.77 -18.49
C THR A 74 1.61 -1.61 -19.27
N ARG A 75 2.94 -1.42 -19.17
CA ARG A 75 3.66 -0.44 -19.98
C ARG A 75 3.46 -0.70 -21.48
N SER A 76 3.70 -1.93 -21.92
CA SER A 76 3.51 -2.34 -23.30
C SER A 76 2.07 -2.13 -23.77
N ALA A 77 1.07 -2.49 -22.95
CA ALA A 77 -0.33 -2.25 -23.29
C ALA A 77 -0.64 -0.76 -23.49
N VAL A 78 -0.05 0.13 -22.67
CA VAL A 78 -0.22 1.59 -22.82
C VAL A 78 0.51 2.10 -24.09
N GLU A 79 1.70 1.59 -24.39
CA GLU A 79 2.46 1.99 -25.59
C GLU A 79 1.72 1.62 -26.89
N HIS A 80 1.04 0.47 -26.91
CA HIS A 80 0.26 -0.02 -28.07
C HIS A 80 -1.21 0.47 -28.09
N ALA A 81 -1.64 1.24 -27.09
CA ALA A 81 -2.99 1.77 -27.03
C ALA A 81 -3.28 2.75 -28.19
N SER A 82 -4.55 2.85 -28.56
CA SER A 82 -5.00 3.81 -29.57
C SER A 82 -4.66 5.26 -29.18
N SER A 83 -4.51 6.14 -30.18
CA SER A 83 -4.28 7.57 -29.91
C SER A 83 -5.38 8.20 -29.06
N ARG A 84 -6.64 7.73 -29.21
CA ARG A 84 -7.77 8.16 -28.38
C ARG A 84 -7.58 7.73 -26.91
N ALA A 85 -7.19 6.48 -26.67
CA ALA A 85 -6.93 5.99 -25.32
C ALA A 85 -5.72 6.70 -24.69
N LYS A 86 -4.64 6.92 -25.44
CA LYS A 86 -3.47 7.68 -24.97
C LYS A 86 -3.83 9.12 -24.56
N ALA A 87 -4.71 9.77 -25.27
CA ALA A 87 -5.18 11.11 -24.89
C ALA A 87 -5.96 11.14 -23.57
N VAL A 88 -6.62 10.04 -23.23
CA VAL A 88 -7.38 9.88 -21.98
C VAL A 88 -6.50 9.46 -20.81
N ILE A 89 -5.52 8.56 -21.08
CA ILE A 89 -4.59 8.07 -20.06
C ILE A 89 -3.46 9.09 -19.88
N ARG A 90 -3.42 9.78 -18.77
CA ARG A 90 -2.33 10.71 -18.44
C ARG A 90 -1.03 10.05 -17.96
N ILE A 91 -0.94 8.73 -18.07
CA ILE A 91 0.25 7.96 -17.70
C ILE A 91 1.27 8.06 -18.84
N ASN A 92 2.46 8.53 -18.55
CA ASN A 92 3.56 8.62 -19.52
C ASN A 92 4.55 7.43 -19.37
N PRO A 93 5.41 7.15 -20.37
CA PRO A 93 6.39 6.06 -20.30
C PRO A 93 7.33 6.13 -19.08
N ALA A 94 7.70 7.34 -18.64
CA ALA A 94 8.58 7.54 -17.48
C ALA A 94 7.90 7.05 -16.16
N PHE A 95 6.58 7.07 -16.11
CA PHE A 95 5.82 6.55 -14.98
C PHE A 95 6.16 5.10 -14.68
N PHE A 96 6.20 4.23 -15.68
CA PHE A 96 6.45 2.80 -15.47
C PHE A 96 7.87 2.50 -15.00
N ASN A 97 8.87 3.23 -15.47
CA ASN A 97 10.24 3.11 -14.98
C ASN A 97 10.34 3.52 -13.50
N LYS A 98 9.72 4.65 -13.16
CA LYS A 98 9.63 5.11 -11.77
C LYS A 98 8.84 4.12 -10.91
N LEU A 99 7.73 3.58 -11.43
CA LEU A 99 6.89 2.61 -10.74
C LEU A 99 7.65 1.33 -10.44
N LYS A 100 8.38 0.78 -11.40
CA LYS A 100 9.19 -0.44 -11.23
C LYS A 100 10.19 -0.27 -10.08
N ASN A 101 10.92 0.86 -10.06
CA ASN A 101 11.89 1.16 -9.02
C ASN A 101 11.18 1.37 -7.65
N THR A 102 10.07 2.10 -7.63
CA THR A 102 9.28 2.33 -6.42
C THR A 102 8.75 1.00 -5.86
N TYR A 103 8.23 0.12 -6.73
CA TYR A 103 7.73 -1.18 -6.32
C TYR A 103 8.84 -2.05 -5.74
N ALA A 104 9.98 -2.13 -6.43
CA ALA A 104 11.13 -2.91 -5.99
C ALA A 104 11.63 -2.45 -4.62
N GLN A 105 11.85 -1.15 -4.44
CA GLN A 105 12.28 -0.59 -3.15
C GLN A 105 11.27 -0.85 -2.04
N ALA A 106 9.98 -0.65 -2.31
CA ALA A 106 8.92 -0.88 -1.34
C ALA A 106 8.81 -2.36 -0.94
N TYR A 107 8.99 -3.28 -1.89
CA TYR A 107 8.99 -4.72 -1.63
C TYR A 107 10.16 -5.12 -0.71
N ILE A 108 11.37 -4.66 -1.00
CA ILE A 108 12.56 -4.92 -0.17
C ILE A 108 12.35 -4.38 1.25
N LEU A 109 11.82 -3.15 1.38
CA LEU A 109 11.51 -2.55 2.69
C LEU A 109 10.45 -3.35 3.45
N TYR A 110 9.42 -3.85 2.76
CA TYR A 110 8.41 -4.72 3.33
C TYR A 110 9.01 -6.02 3.86
N MET A 111 9.89 -6.67 3.08
CA MET A 111 10.55 -7.91 3.48
C MET A 111 11.51 -7.70 4.65
N ASN A 112 12.29 -6.61 4.64
CA ASN A 112 13.16 -6.23 5.75
C ASN A 112 12.36 -5.93 7.02
N GLY A 113 11.23 -5.27 6.90
CA GLY A 113 10.33 -5.00 8.00
C GLY A 113 9.70 -6.27 8.58
N ASN A 114 9.32 -7.23 7.74
CA ASN A 114 8.83 -8.54 8.19
C ASN A 114 9.93 -9.35 8.91
N ALA A 115 11.18 -9.22 8.48
CA ALA A 115 12.31 -9.88 9.13
C ALA A 115 12.75 -9.18 10.44
N ALA A 116 12.37 -7.90 10.61
CA ALA A 116 12.62 -7.18 11.85
C ALA A 116 11.72 -7.73 12.97
N ASN A 117 12.19 -7.65 14.21
CA ASN A 117 11.42 -8.09 15.36
C ASN A 117 11.74 -7.24 16.60
N ALA A 118 10.91 -7.36 17.63
CA ALA A 118 11.08 -6.64 18.89
C ALA A 118 12.41 -6.91 19.61
N LYS A 119 13.09 -8.01 19.27
CA LYS A 119 14.43 -8.34 19.83
C LYS A 119 15.55 -7.55 19.17
N SER A 120 15.30 -6.96 17.98
CA SER A 120 16.26 -6.07 17.36
C SER A 120 16.39 -4.80 18.19
N ARG A 121 17.46 -4.69 18.97
CA ARG A 121 17.74 -3.50 19.79
C ARG A 121 18.38 -2.36 19.02
N ASN A 122 18.55 -2.49 17.72
CA ASN A 122 19.13 -1.42 16.90
C ASN A 122 18.06 -0.38 16.57
N TYR A 123 17.86 0.56 17.49
CA TYR A 123 16.94 1.68 17.36
C TYR A 123 17.16 2.46 16.05
N ARG A 124 18.40 2.74 15.68
CA ARG A 124 18.72 3.53 14.47
C ARG A 124 18.29 2.81 13.20
N TYR A 125 18.58 1.51 13.12
CA TYR A 125 18.13 0.68 11.99
C TYR A 125 16.61 0.63 11.87
N LEU A 126 15.90 0.32 12.96
CA LEU A 126 14.44 0.25 12.96
C LEU A 126 13.80 1.60 12.59
N LYS A 127 14.36 2.70 13.11
CA LYS A 127 13.90 4.05 12.79
C LYS A 127 14.11 4.40 11.32
N SER A 128 15.27 4.09 10.75
CA SER A 128 15.54 4.28 9.32
C SER A 128 14.58 3.46 8.46
N LEU A 129 14.39 2.18 8.77
CA LEU A 129 13.48 1.30 8.07
C LEU A 129 12.02 1.81 8.14
N TYR A 130 11.60 2.33 9.31
CA TYR A 130 10.28 2.94 9.48
C TYR A 130 10.06 4.12 8.52
N TYR A 131 10.98 5.10 8.50
CA TYR A 131 10.79 6.29 7.66
C TYR A 131 10.85 5.99 6.17
N ARG A 132 11.77 5.13 5.75
CA ARG A 132 11.84 4.66 4.36
C ARG A 132 10.54 3.92 3.96
N SER A 133 9.96 3.13 4.87
CA SER A 133 8.69 2.44 4.63
C SER A 133 7.52 3.42 4.51
N VAL A 134 7.47 4.46 5.35
CA VAL A 134 6.46 5.54 5.25
C VAL A 134 6.56 6.24 3.89
N GLU A 135 7.76 6.61 3.45
CA GLU A 135 7.98 7.26 2.17
C GLU A 135 7.62 6.34 0.98
N ALA A 136 8.02 5.06 1.03
CA ALA A 136 7.66 4.08 0.02
C ALA A 136 6.14 3.88 -0.07
N GLY A 137 5.46 3.82 1.07
CA GLY A 137 4.00 3.76 1.15
C GLY A 137 3.32 4.96 0.49
N ALA A 138 3.83 6.17 0.72
CA ALA A 138 3.32 7.39 0.07
C ALA A 138 3.52 7.37 -1.45
N ARG A 139 4.70 6.92 -1.94
CA ARG A 139 4.98 6.78 -3.38
C ARG A 139 4.08 5.73 -4.04
N LEU A 140 3.85 4.58 -3.37
CA LEU A 140 2.91 3.56 -3.85
C LEU A 140 1.47 4.08 -3.90
N HIS A 141 1.05 4.86 -2.90
CA HIS A 141 -0.29 5.48 -2.90
C HIS A 141 -0.49 6.44 -4.08
N ALA A 142 0.50 7.27 -4.37
CA ALA A 142 0.46 8.17 -5.53
C ALA A 142 0.33 7.37 -6.84
N ALA A 143 1.13 6.31 -7.01
CA ALA A 143 1.08 5.45 -8.19
C ALA A 143 -0.25 4.70 -8.32
N GLU A 144 -0.80 4.18 -7.23
CA GLU A 144 -2.12 3.54 -7.19
C GLU A 144 -3.21 4.52 -7.66
N LYS A 145 -3.19 5.74 -7.14
CA LYS A 145 -4.15 6.79 -7.51
C LYS A 145 -4.06 7.16 -9.00
N GLU A 146 -2.86 7.25 -9.57
CA GLU A 146 -2.69 7.47 -11.01
C GLU A 146 -3.29 6.34 -11.85
N CYS A 147 -3.02 5.07 -11.49
CA CYS A 147 -3.63 3.93 -12.16
C CYS A 147 -5.16 3.93 -12.03
N GLN A 148 -5.69 4.25 -10.85
CA GLN A 148 -7.13 4.34 -10.60
C GLN A 148 -7.79 5.43 -11.46
N GLN A 149 -7.16 6.59 -11.55
CA GLN A 149 -7.64 7.68 -12.40
C GLN A 149 -7.64 7.30 -13.88
N ALA A 150 -6.60 6.60 -14.34
CA ALA A 150 -6.51 6.12 -15.71
C ALA A 150 -7.61 5.10 -16.02
N VAL A 151 -7.85 4.11 -15.15
CA VAL A 151 -8.94 3.14 -15.31
C VAL A 151 -10.30 3.85 -15.38
N ALA A 152 -10.58 4.76 -14.46
CA ALA A 152 -11.84 5.50 -14.43
C ALA A 152 -12.03 6.39 -15.68
N ALA A 153 -10.96 6.98 -16.20
CA ALA A 153 -11.00 7.78 -17.41
C ALA A 153 -11.26 6.92 -18.66
N LEU A 154 -10.61 5.76 -18.79
CA LEU A 154 -10.83 4.80 -19.87
C LEU A 154 -12.27 4.27 -19.88
N GLN A 155 -12.81 3.90 -18.71
CA GLN A 155 -14.18 3.42 -18.58
C GLN A 155 -15.20 4.48 -19.04
N ARG A 156 -14.98 5.75 -18.71
CA ARG A 156 -15.87 6.86 -19.13
C ARG A 156 -15.77 7.21 -20.61
N SER A 157 -14.62 6.98 -21.23
CA SER A 157 -14.38 7.36 -22.62
C SER A 157 -15.00 6.43 -23.64
N SER A 158 -15.60 5.30 -23.21
CA SER A 158 -16.13 4.25 -24.10
C SER A 158 -15.11 3.84 -25.18
N SER A 159 -13.83 3.84 -24.82
CA SER A 159 -12.73 3.61 -25.78
C SER A 159 -12.68 2.19 -26.35
N GLY A 160 -13.50 1.26 -25.82
CA GLY A 160 -13.54 -0.14 -26.25
C GLY A 160 -12.28 -0.97 -25.86
N GLU A 161 -11.34 -0.37 -25.17
CA GLU A 161 -10.04 -1.00 -24.85
C GLU A 161 -10.09 -1.80 -23.52
N SER A 162 -10.95 -2.82 -23.47
CA SER A 162 -11.13 -3.66 -22.29
C SER A 162 -9.82 -4.33 -21.82
N ALA A 163 -8.95 -4.73 -22.74
CA ALA A 163 -7.66 -5.33 -22.41
C ALA A 163 -6.72 -4.33 -21.70
N LEU A 164 -6.69 -3.07 -22.15
CA LEU A 164 -5.92 -2.01 -21.53
C LEU A 164 -6.45 -1.68 -20.12
N ILE A 165 -7.78 -1.54 -19.98
CA ILE A 165 -8.43 -1.33 -18.67
C ILE A 165 -8.07 -2.44 -17.71
N LYS A 166 -8.13 -3.71 -18.17
CA LYS A 166 -7.76 -4.88 -17.36
C LYS A 166 -6.29 -4.82 -16.93
N SER A 167 -5.37 -4.52 -17.84
CA SER A 167 -3.94 -4.48 -17.54
C SER A 167 -3.60 -3.38 -16.53
N VAL A 168 -4.11 -2.16 -16.70
CA VAL A 168 -3.92 -1.05 -15.76
C VAL A 168 -4.55 -1.37 -14.41
N GLY A 169 -5.75 -1.98 -14.39
CA GLY A 169 -6.44 -2.40 -13.17
C GLY A 169 -5.69 -3.50 -12.41
N GLN A 170 -5.06 -4.44 -13.10
CA GLN A 170 -4.20 -5.46 -12.47
C GLN A 170 -2.96 -4.82 -11.84
N CYS A 171 -2.30 -3.89 -12.55
CA CYS A 171 -1.17 -3.15 -12.03
C CYS A 171 -1.58 -2.33 -10.78
N GLN A 172 -2.69 -1.62 -10.84
CA GLN A 172 -3.25 -0.90 -9.69
C GLN A 172 -3.47 -1.82 -8.48
N SER A 173 -4.12 -2.98 -8.69
CA SER A 173 -4.41 -3.94 -7.62
C SER A 173 -3.13 -4.48 -6.96
N MET A 174 -2.11 -4.74 -7.76
CA MET A 174 -0.80 -5.20 -7.27
C MET A 174 -0.11 -4.13 -6.41
N ILE A 175 -0.12 -2.88 -6.86
CA ILE A 175 0.42 -1.73 -6.12
C ILE A 175 -0.33 -1.55 -4.79
N ALA A 176 -1.67 -1.62 -4.82
CA ALA A 176 -2.52 -1.48 -3.64
C ALA A 176 -2.21 -2.55 -2.60
N LYS A 177 -2.04 -3.81 -3.01
CA LYS A 177 -1.66 -4.91 -2.12
C LYS A 177 -0.33 -4.64 -1.42
N LEU A 178 0.70 -4.28 -2.17
CA LEU A 178 2.01 -3.98 -1.58
C LEU A 178 1.93 -2.76 -0.66
N ARG A 179 1.20 -1.71 -1.04
CA ARG A 179 1.00 -0.52 -0.20
C ARG A 179 0.39 -0.87 1.16
N ILE A 180 -0.66 -1.70 1.16
CA ILE A 180 -1.30 -2.17 2.40
C ILE A 180 -0.29 -2.96 3.25
N SER A 181 0.48 -3.86 2.63
CA SER A 181 1.50 -4.65 3.32
C SER A 181 2.59 -3.78 3.95
N VAL A 182 3.10 -2.79 3.20
CA VAL A 182 4.08 -1.80 3.70
C VAL A 182 3.49 -0.98 4.85
N TRP A 183 2.23 -0.55 4.74
CA TRP A 183 1.56 0.21 5.79
C TRP A 183 1.43 -0.58 7.09
N ASN A 184 0.92 -1.82 7.01
CA ASN A 184 0.78 -2.69 8.17
C ASN A 184 2.13 -2.94 8.84
N ASN A 185 3.16 -3.14 8.03
CA ASN A 185 4.51 -3.35 8.51
C ASN A 185 5.10 -2.10 9.16
N THR A 186 4.82 -0.91 8.62
CA THR A 186 5.21 0.36 9.22
C THR A 186 4.64 0.52 10.63
N HIS A 187 3.38 0.12 10.82
CA HIS A 187 2.77 0.11 12.15
C HIS A 187 3.49 -0.83 13.12
N THR A 188 3.83 -2.04 12.67
CA THR A 188 4.58 -3.01 13.47
C THR A 188 5.99 -2.51 13.82
N LEU A 189 6.70 -1.90 12.85
CA LEU A 189 8.02 -1.28 13.08
C LEU A 189 7.98 -0.18 14.15
N LYS A 190 6.91 0.62 14.18
CA LYS A 190 6.71 1.64 15.21
C LYS A 190 6.70 1.02 16.63
N LEU A 191 6.05 -0.14 16.79
CA LEU A 191 6.05 -0.87 18.05
C LEU A 191 7.43 -1.46 18.38
N TYR A 192 8.13 -2.01 17.40
CA TYR A 192 9.49 -2.51 17.59
C TYR A 192 10.47 -1.40 18.00
N ILE A 193 10.32 -0.20 17.43
CA ILE A 193 11.10 0.98 17.83
C ILE A 193 10.82 1.31 19.31
N ARG A 194 9.56 1.36 19.72
CA ARG A 194 9.18 1.58 21.13
C ARG A 194 9.90 0.59 22.06
N ASP A 195 9.94 -0.68 21.67
CA ASP A 195 10.46 -1.77 22.50
C ASP A 195 11.99 -1.94 22.41
N SER A 196 12.66 -1.16 21.54
CA SER A 196 14.11 -1.24 21.32
C SER A 196 14.95 -0.59 22.43
N GLY A 197 14.35 0.15 23.36
CA GLY A 197 15.04 0.76 24.51
C GLY A 197 14.52 2.14 24.90
N ALA A 198 15.27 2.88 25.69
CA ALA A 198 14.86 4.19 26.20
C ALA A 198 14.70 5.22 25.07
N GLU A 199 15.64 5.29 24.12
CA GLU A 199 15.56 6.19 22.96
C GLU A 199 14.34 5.87 22.09
N GLY A 200 14.04 4.58 21.88
CA GLY A 200 12.87 4.15 21.12
C GLY A 200 11.56 4.55 21.77
N ARG A 201 11.45 4.41 23.09
CA ARG A 201 10.27 4.88 23.85
C ARG A 201 10.10 6.37 23.77
N ALA A 202 11.18 7.14 23.92
CA ALA A 202 11.14 8.60 23.81
C ALA A 202 10.67 9.05 22.42
N TRP A 203 11.23 8.45 21.37
CA TRP A 203 10.81 8.72 19.99
C TRP A 203 9.33 8.37 19.75
N TYR A 204 8.89 7.19 20.24
CA TYR A 204 7.49 6.75 20.10
C TYR A 204 6.52 7.74 20.76
N ASN A 205 6.82 8.15 22.00
CA ASN A 205 5.98 9.08 22.73
C ASN A 205 5.91 10.46 22.05
N ALA A 206 7.03 10.96 21.54
CA ALA A 206 7.08 12.21 20.78
C ALA A 206 6.26 12.13 19.49
N LEU A 207 6.30 10.97 18.79
CA LEU A 207 5.51 10.74 17.59
C LEU A 207 4.00 10.71 17.89
N GLU A 208 3.60 10.03 18.97
CA GLU A 208 2.21 9.96 19.42
C GLU A 208 1.68 11.34 19.85
N GLN A 209 2.50 12.13 20.55
CA GLN A 209 2.13 13.48 20.95
C GLN A 209 1.91 14.37 19.72
N LYS A 210 2.85 14.38 18.77
CA LYS A 210 2.69 15.10 17.48
C LYS A 210 1.41 14.68 16.75
N HIS A 211 1.07 13.41 16.80
CA HIS A 211 -0.15 12.89 16.18
C HIS A 211 -1.41 13.42 16.88
N LYS A 212 -1.44 13.41 18.22
CA LYS A 212 -2.55 13.99 19.00
C LYS A 212 -2.72 15.49 18.76
N GLU A 213 -1.62 16.24 18.73
CA GLU A 213 -1.64 17.69 18.45
C GLU A 213 -2.22 17.99 17.06
N LYS A 214 -1.86 17.17 16.06
CA LYS A 214 -2.29 17.37 14.67
C LYS A 214 -3.73 16.95 14.41
N TYR A 215 -4.22 15.90 15.06
CA TYR A 215 -5.51 15.28 14.75
C TYR A 215 -6.52 15.33 15.90
N GLY A 216 -6.18 15.89 17.06
CA GLY A 216 -7.09 16.14 18.16
C GLY A 216 -7.66 14.89 18.85
N LYS A 217 -6.97 13.76 18.74
CA LYS A 217 -7.39 12.47 19.33
C LYS A 217 -6.25 11.83 20.13
#